data_27b91962c40edb9e873a8921651f7237
#
_entry.id   27b91962c40edb9e873a8921651f7237
#
_cell.length_a   1.000
_cell.length_b   1.000
_cell.length_c   1.000
_cell.angle_alpha   90.00
_cell.angle_beta   90.00
_cell.angle_gamma   90.00
#
_symmetry.space_group_name_H-M   'P 1'
#
loop_
_entity.id
_entity.type
_entity.pdbx_description
1 polymer ?
#
loop_
_entity_poly.entity_id
_entity_poly.type
_entity_poly.pdbx_seq_one_letter_code
_entity_poly.pdbx_strand_id
1 'polypeptide(L)'
;MILGTSILTVGCSWTNSNKTGNNDNTSNNNKITEGTNKAGEAAKEGADSAKYTATNVKDDIAKAGHELKESPNSKKNYFKGTETDYTAGNDLVRVYEYDSADAIKSDIDTISKDGMTVNGVKTDFKSKPYYYKRGNTLIVYEGNDTEYVNNLESLYGKPLI
;
A
#
# COMPACT_ATOMS: atom_id res chain seq x y z
N MET A 1 -22.69 -45.41 -18.82
CA MET A 1 -21.31 -45.84 -18.60
C MET A 1 -20.70 -44.77 -17.69
N ILE A 2 -20.70 -45.00 -16.55
CA ILE A 2 -20.14 -45.36 -15.26
C ILE A 2 -18.60 -45.37 -15.30
N LEU A 3 -18.03 -44.80 -14.24
CA LEU A 3 -16.68 -44.87 -13.64
C LEU A 3 -15.82 -43.64 -13.92
N GLY A 4 -15.15 -43.10 -12.94
CA GLY A 4 -14.91 -43.51 -11.55
C GLY A 4 -14.00 -42.50 -10.84
N THR A 5 -14.23 -42.39 -9.60
CA THR A 5 -13.57 -41.69 -8.50
C THR A 5 -12.08 -42.02 -8.34
N SER A 6 -11.24 -41.04 -7.94
CA SER A 6 -10.10 -41.32 -7.08
C SER A 6 -9.69 -40.07 -6.28
N ILE A 7 -9.99 -40.12 -5.00
CA ILE A 7 -9.49 -39.23 -3.95
C ILE A 7 -8.20 -39.84 -3.41
N LEU A 8 -7.11 -39.07 -3.40
CA LEU A 8 -5.88 -39.41 -2.69
C LEU A 8 -5.63 -38.37 -1.60
N THR A 9 -5.99 -38.76 -0.40
CA THR A 9 -5.59 -38.09 0.86
C THR A 9 -4.20 -38.61 1.25
N VAL A 10 -3.22 -37.76 1.31
CA VAL A 10 -1.94 -38.06 1.97
C VAL A 10 -1.90 -37.33 3.31
N GLY A 11 -2.14 -38.07 4.36
CA GLY A 11 -1.90 -37.64 5.73
C GLY A 11 -0.43 -37.85 6.10
N CYS A 12 0.25 -36.80 6.52
CA CYS A 12 1.54 -36.92 7.21
C CYS A 12 1.33 -36.69 8.70
N SER A 13 1.35 -37.81 9.42
CA SER A 13 1.44 -37.89 10.86
C SER A 13 2.87 -37.58 11.29
N TRP A 14 3.06 -36.61 12.17
CA TRP A 14 4.33 -36.39 12.85
C TRP A 14 4.20 -36.87 14.31
N THR A 15 4.85 -37.96 14.58
CA THR A 15 4.96 -38.56 15.93
C THR A 15 5.97 -37.79 16.76
N ASN A 16 5.50 -37.40 17.91
CA ASN A 16 6.24 -36.85 19.04
C ASN A 16 7.17 -37.92 19.66
N SER A 17 8.42 -37.59 19.96
CA SER A 17 9.28 -38.35 20.86
C SER A 17 9.81 -37.46 21.94
N ASN A 18 9.24 -37.66 23.12
CA ASN A 18 9.74 -37.20 24.42
C ASN A 18 11.12 -37.78 24.73
N LYS A 19 12.02 -36.93 25.23
CA LYS A 19 13.00 -37.41 26.23
C LYS A 19 13.30 -36.34 27.26
N THR A 20 13.02 -36.73 28.47
CA THR A 20 13.19 -36.13 29.79
C THR A 20 14.65 -35.82 30.13
N GLY A 21 14.89 -34.72 30.80
CA GLY A 21 16.15 -34.42 31.47
C GLY A 21 16.05 -33.13 32.29
N ASN A 22 16.10 -33.32 33.60
CA ASN A 22 15.91 -32.38 34.69
C ASN A 22 16.96 -31.26 34.81
N ASN A 23 16.51 -30.21 35.40
CA ASN A 23 17.03 -29.41 36.54
C ASN A 23 17.57 -28.01 36.28
N ASP A 24 16.99 -27.15 37.04
CA ASP A 24 17.31 -26.03 37.91
C ASP A 24 17.21 -24.60 37.40
N ASN A 25 16.12 -24.01 37.88
CA ASN A 25 16.01 -22.79 38.71
C ASN A 25 16.97 -21.62 38.43
N THR A 26 16.44 -20.51 37.94
CA THR A 26 16.51 -19.18 38.60
C THR A 26 15.77 -18.12 37.80
N SER A 27 14.83 -17.46 38.47
CA SER A 27 14.21 -16.15 38.26
C SER A 27 14.90 -15.23 37.26
N ASN A 28 14.16 -14.72 36.28
CA ASN A 28 14.06 -13.27 36.05
C ASN A 28 12.87 -12.91 35.14
N ASN A 29 11.96 -12.17 35.72
CA ASN A 29 10.91 -11.41 35.04
C ASN A 29 11.51 -10.41 34.03
N ASN A 30 10.74 -10.14 33.02
CA ASN A 30 10.84 -9.10 31.99
C ASN A 30 11.47 -9.54 30.67
N LYS A 31 10.62 -9.94 29.75
CA LYS A 31 10.60 -9.43 28.38
C LYS A 31 9.56 -10.10 27.51
N ILE A 32 8.31 -9.77 27.71
CA ILE A 32 7.26 -10.05 26.72
C ILE A 32 6.59 -8.71 26.41
N THR A 33 7.21 -7.91 25.55
CA THR A 33 6.56 -6.76 24.90
C THR A 33 7.27 -6.28 23.62
N GLU A 34 8.12 -7.09 22.99
CA GLU A 34 8.79 -6.69 21.74
C GLU A 34 8.50 -7.60 20.53
N GLY A 35 7.61 -8.58 20.66
CA GLY A 35 7.31 -9.53 19.59
C GLY A 35 6.16 -9.14 18.63
N THR A 36 5.31 -8.20 19.02
CA THR A 36 4.08 -7.90 18.27
C THR A 36 4.24 -6.78 17.22
N ASN A 37 5.23 -5.92 17.37
CA ASN A 37 5.42 -4.81 16.43
C ASN A 37 6.21 -5.22 15.16
N LYS A 38 7.11 -6.20 15.26
CA LYS A 38 7.89 -6.68 14.10
C LYS A 38 7.07 -7.48 13.09
N ALA A 39 6.04 -8.21 13.54
CA ALA A 39 5.16 -8.92 12.62
C ALA A 39 4.25 -7.98 11.82
N GLY A 40 3.88 -6.84 12.40
CA GLY A 40 3.08 -5.81 11.73
C GLY A 40 3.89 -5.02 10.70
N GLU A 41 5.16 -4.74 10.97
CA GLU A 41 6.06 -4.06 10.02
C GLU A 41 6.48 -4.97 8.86
N ALA A 42 6.81 -6.23 9.13
CA ALA A 42 7.15 -7.19 8.07
C ALA A 42 5.96 -7.48 7.14
N ALA A 43 4.72 -7.47 7.65
CA ALA A 43 3.53 -7.60 6.82
C ALA A 43 3.25 -6.34 5.98
N LYS A 44 3.61 -5.15 6.47
CA LYS A 44 3.53 -3.90 5.69
C LYS A 44 4.62 -3.82 4.62
N GLU A 45 5.85 -4.21 4.92
CA GLU A 45 6.94 -4.25 3.94
C GLU A 45 6.68 -5.28 2.83
N GLY A 46 6.12 -6.45 3.14
CA GLY A 46 5.71 -7.45 2.15
C GLY A 46 4.56 -6.99 1.25
N ALA A 47 3.63 -6.18 1.76
CA ALA A 47 2.57 -5.57 0.97
C ALA A 47 3.07 -4.40 0.10
N ASP A 48 4.14 -3.73 0.53
CA ASP A 48 4.77 -2.61 -0.18
C ASP A 48 5.59 -3.06 -1.41
N SER A 49 5.99 -4.33 -1.48
CA SER A 49 6.70 -4.90 -2.64
C SER A 49 5.78 -5.51 -3.69
N ALA A 50 4.48 -5.68 -3.40
CA ALA A 50 3.52 -6.20 -4.35
C ALA A 50 3.16 -5.16 -5.43
N LYS A 51 2.96 -5.63 -6.67
CA LYS A 51 2.43 -4.78 -7.74
C LYS A 51 1.01 -4.32 -7.36
N TYR A 52 0.88 -3.04 -7.09
CA TYR A 52 -0.39 -2.38 -6.83
C TYR A 52 -0.72 -1.46 -8.01
N THR A 53 -1.96 -1.46 -8.48
CA THR A 53 -2.34 -0.84 -9.75
C THR A 53 -3.40 0.26 -9.55
N ALA A 54 -3.60 1.09 -10.58
CA ALA A 54 -4.67 2.09 -10.60
C ALA A 54 -6.06 1.44 -10.41
N THR A 55 -6.27 0.23 -10.94
CA THR A 55 -7.49 -0.55 -10.69
C THR A 55 -7.65 -0.90 -9.21
N ASN A 56 -6.56 -1.32 -8.54
CA ASN A 56 -6.63 -1.60 -7.10
C ASN A 56 -6.96 -0.35 -6.28
N VAL A 57 -6.40 0.82 -6.66
CA VAL A 57 -6.76 2.12 -6.04
C VAL A 57 -8.25 2.39 -6.18
N LYS A 58 -8.79 2.25 -7.40
CA LYS A 58 -10.22 2.45 -7.67
C LYS A 58 -11.10 1.53 -6.85
N ASP A 59 -10.74 0.25 -6.77
CA ASP A 59 -11.49 -0.76 -6.02
C ASP A 59 -11.46 -0.51 -4.50
N ASP A 60 -10.32 -0.11 -3.95
CA ASP A 60 -10.18 0.15 -2.53
C ASP A 60 -10.94 1.42 -2.12
N ILE A 61 -10.90 2.45 -2.94
CA ILE A 61 -11.67 3.68 -2.75
C ILE A 61 -13.18 3.41 -2.87
N ALA A 62 -13.60 2.54 -3.81
CA ALA A 62 -14.99 2.12 -3.93
C ALA A 62 -15.48 1.34 -2.69
N LYS A 63 -14.66 0.46 -2.12
CA LYS A 63 -14.96 -0.24 -0.86
C LYS A 63 -15.07 0.71 0.33
N ALA A 64 -14.37 1.84 0.30
CA ALA A 64 -14.46 2.89 1.30
C ALA A 64 -15.70 3.81 1.10
N GLY A 65 -16.54 3.54 0.10
CA GLY A 65 -17.80 4.26 -0.13
C GLY A 65 -17.69 5.46 -1.07
N HIS A 66 -16.57 5.62 -1.79
CA HIS A 66 -16.35 6.70 -2.74
C HIS A 66 -16.25 6.18 -4.18
N GLU A 67 -16.73 6.98 -5.14
CA GLU A 67 -16.65 6.64 -6.56
C GLU A 67 -15.51 7.40 -7.24
N LEU A 68 -14.66 6.69 -7.98
CA LEU A 68 -13.68 7.26 -8.90
C LEU A 68 -14.16 7.13 -10.36
N LYS A 69 -14.20 8.25 -11.07
CA LYS A 69 -14.50 8.31 -12.51
C LYS A 69 -13.23 8.60 -13.30
N GLU A 70 -12.98 7.86 -14.34
CA GLU A 70 -11.79 8.09 -15.19
C GLU A 70 -11.79 9.49 -15.82
N SER A 71 -10.62 10.14 -15.83
CA SER A 71 -10.40 11.47 -16.36
C SER A 71 -9.19 11.52 -17.30
N PRO A 72 -9.26 10.84 -18.48
CA PRO A 72 -8.09 10.63 -19.35
C PRO A 72 -7.48 11.91 -19.92
N ASN A 73 -8.22 13.01 -19.91
CA ASN A 73 -7.78 14.31 -20.45
C ASN A 73 -7.06 15.20 -19.42
N SER A 74 -6.90 14.74 -18.18
CA SER A 74 -6.27 15.52 -17.10
C SER A 74 -4.79 15.20 -16.88
N LYS A 75 -4.23 14.25 -17.63
CA LYS A 75 -2.84 13.80 -17.50
C LYS A 75 -1.84 14.95 -17.66
N LYS A 76 -0.88 14.98 -16.74
CA LYS A 76 0.16 16.02 -16.68
C LYS A 76 1.58 15.46 -16.79
N ASN A 77 1.75 14.15 -16.57
CA ASN A 77 3.04 13.47 -16.62
C ASN A 77 4.12 14.14 -15.75
N TYR A 78 3.74 14.53 -14.52
CA TYR A 78 4.70 15.11 -13.57
C TYR A 78 5.76 14.11 -13.13
N PHE A 79 5.40 12.82 -13.09
CA PHE A 79 6.25 11.72 -12.69
C PHE A 79 6.48 10.75 -13.86
N LYS A 80 7.50 9.89 -13.73
CA LYS A 80 7.89 8.92 -14.76
C LYS A 80 6.99 7.68 -14.81
N GLY A 81 6.22 7.42 -13.74
CA GLY A 81 5.26 6.32 -13.70
C GLY A 81 4.17 6.44 -14.75
N THR A 82 3.53 5.32 -15.07
CA THR A 82 2.35 5.31 -15.95
C THR A 82 1.19 5.99 -15.24
N GLU A 83 0.72 7.12 -15.75
CA GLU A 83 -0.32 7.94 -15.14
C GLU A 83 -1.72 7.49 -15.57
N THR A 84 -2.58 7.30 -14.55
CA THR A 84 -4.03 7.15 -14.71
C THR A 84 -4.73 8.13 -13.78
N ASP A 85 -5.62 8.95 -14.35
CA ASP A 85 -6.32 10.00 -13.60
C ASP A 85 -7.78 9.67 -13.41
N TYR A 86 -8.26 10.04 -12.24
CA TYR A 86 -9.65 9.94 -11.83
C TYR A 86 -10.16 11.25 -11.25
N THR A 87 -11.48 11.44 -11.26
CA THR A 87 -12.16 12.44 -10.46
C THR A 87 -12.87 11.78 -9.28
N ALA A 88 -12.76 12.41 -8.09
CA ALA A 88 -13.53 12.15 -6.89
C ALA A 88 -14.42 13.38 -6.65
N GLY A 89 -15.66 13.36 -7.13
CA GLY A 89 -16.47 14.58 -7.18
C GLY A 89 -15.84 15.63 -8.09
N ASN A 90 -15.43 16.78 -7.51
CA ASN A 90 -14.77 17.88 -8.22
C ASN A 90 -13.23 17.83 -8.11
N ASP A 91 -12.69 16.93 -7.33
CA ASP A 91 -11.27 16.82 -7.06
C ASP A 91 -10.62 15.77 -7.96
N LEU A 92 -9.28 15.83 -8.10
CA LEU A 92 -8.52 14.89 -8.90
C LEU A 92 -7.75 13.90 -8.01
N VAL A 93 -7.74 12.65 -8.47
CA VAL A 93 -6.88 11.58 -7.93
C VAL A 93 -6.01 11.09 -9.09
N ARG A 94 -4.71 11.33 -9.02
CA ARG A 94 -3.74 10.83 -10.00
C ARG A 94 -3.03 9.61 -9.45
N VAL A 95 -2.91 8.59 -10.25
CA VAL A 95 -2.27 7.34 -9.89
C VAL A 95 -1.11 7.08 -10.85
N TYR A 96 0.09 6.94 -10.31
CA TYR A 96 1.30 6.64 -11.07
C TYR A 96 1.79 5.24 -10.72
N GLU A 97 1.83 4.34 -11.68
CA GLU A 97 2.30 2.97 -11.54
C GLU A 97 3.75 2.86 -12.02
N TYR A 98 4.59 2.19 -11.23
CA TYR A 98 6.01 2.01 -11.52
C TYR A 98 6.38 0.53 -11.64
N ASP A 99 7.43 0.26 -12.40
CA ASP A 99 7.95 -1.10 -12.59
C ASP A 99 8.85 -1.56 -11.44
N SER A 100 9.36 -0.62 -10.62
CA SER A 100 10.28 -0.94 -9.52
C SER A 100 10.15 0.03 -8.34
N ALA A 101 10.59 -0.46 -7.16
CA ALA A 101 10.68 0.33 -5.94
C ALA A 101 11.68 1.50 -6.06
N ASP A 102 12.78 1.31 -6.81
CA ASP A 102 13.79 2.36 -7.02
C ASP A 102 13.25 3.50 -7.92
N ALA A 103 12.45 3.15 -8.93
CA ALA A 103 11.86 4.13 -9.83
C ALA A 103 10.87 5.04 -9.09
N ILE A 104 9.96 4.48 -8.28
CA ILE A 104 9.02 5.29 -7.49
C ILE A 104 9.75 6.10 -6.43
N LYS A 105 10.78 5.54 -5.77
CA LYS A 105 11.58 6.28 -4.78
C LYS A 105 12.26 7.48 -5.42
N SER A 106 12.89 7.29 -6.59
CA SER A 106 13.54 8.36 -7.33
C SER A 106 12.60 9.53 -7.62
N ASP A 107 11.35 9.26 -7.99
CA ASP A 107 10.37 10.31 -8.27
C ASP A 107 9.84 10.97 -6.99
N ILE A 108 9.58 10.21 -5.91
CA ILE A 108 9.18 10.76 -4.61
C ILE A 108 10.24 11.72 -4.06
N ASP A 109 11.51 11.39 -4.19
CA ASP A 109 12.63 12.22 -3.71
C ASP A 109 12.71 13.59 -4.45
N THR A 110 12.00 13.76 -5.57
CA THR A 110 11.94 15.04 -6.32
C THR A 110 10.83 15.98 -5.87
N ILE A 111 9.93 15.52 -5.00
CA ILE A 111 8.81 16.32 -4.52
C ILE A 111 9.31 17.35 -3.50
N SER A 112 8.97 18.62 -3.69
CA SER A 112 9.28 19.67 -2.72
C SER A 112 8.53 19.47 -1.40
N LYS A 113 9.03 20.08 -0.32
CA LYS A 113 8.42 19.98 1.03
C LYS A 113 6.97 20.47 1.11
N ASP A 114 6.59 21.39 0.26
CA ASP A 114 5.22 21.89 0.14
C ASP A 114 4.35 21.07 -0.82
N GLY A 115 4.94 20.10 -1.52
CA GLY A 115 4.27 19.24 -2.50
C GLY A 115 3.95 19.93 -3.83
N MET A 116 4.32 21.20 -4.01
CA MET A 116 3.91 22.01 -5.17
C MET A 116 4.92 22.03 -6.33
N THR A 117 6.07 21.37 -6.15
CA THR A 117 7.12 21.26 -7.17
C THR A 117 7.55 19.81 -7.29
N VAL A 118 7.66 19.31 -8.51
CA VAL A 118 8.10 17.96 -8.84
C VAL A 118 9.18 18.05 -9.92
N ASN A 119 10.28 17.32 -9.76
CA ASN A 119 11.44 17.38 -10.67
C ASN A 119 11.96 18.83 -10.92
N GLY A 120 11.87 19.70 -9.91
CA GLY A 120 12.25 21.12 -10.03
C GLY A 120 11.27 21.98 -10.83
N VAL A 121 10.15 21.42 -11.30
CA VAL A 121 9.12 22.14 -12.05
C VAL A 121 7.91 22.37 -11.15
N LYS A 122 7.44 23.61 -11.09
CA LYS A 122 6.21 23.95 -10.37
C LYS A 122 5.01 23.29 -11.04
N THR A 123 4.20 22.60 -10.23
CA THR A 123 2.94 22.00 -10.69
C THR A 123 1.83 23.06 -10.84
N ASP A 124 0.75 22.72 -11.51
CA ASP A 124 -0.45 23.57 -11.61
C ASP A 124 -1.55 23.19 -10.59
N PHE A 125 -1.17 22.49 -9.49
CA PHE A 125 -2.09 22.14 -8.42
C PHE A 125 -2.72 23.39 -7.80
N LYS A 126 -4.03 23.37 -7.63
CA LYS A 126 -4.78 24.50 -7.07
C LYS A 126 -4.61 24.66 -5.56
N SER A 127 -4.29 23.56 -4.86
CA SER A 127 -4.05 23.48 -3.42
C SER A 127 -2.89 22.53 -3.15
N LYS A 128 -2.40 22.51 -1.89
CA LYS A 128 -1.40 21.54 -1.48
C LYS A 128 -1.95 20.12 -1.69
N PRO A 129 -1.30 19.27 -2.51
CA PRO A 129 -1.74 17.91 -2.73
C PRO A 129 -1.31 16.99 -1.58
N TYR A 130 -1.99 15.85 -1.49
CA TYR A 130 -1.65 14.76 -0.59
C TYR A 130 -1.05 13.61 -1.38
N TYR A 131 0.11 13.14 -0.97
CA TYR A 131 0.84 12.06 -1.62
C TYR A 131 0.80 10.80 -0.78
N TYR A 132 0.41 9.68 -1.36
CA TYR A 132 0.39 8.37 -0.71
C TYR A 132 1.15 7.36 -1.55
N LYS A 133 1.72 6.33 -0.90
CA LYS A 133 2.39 5.23 -1.58
C LYS A 133 1.79 3.89 -1.14
N ARG A 134 1.54 3.01 -2.11
CA ARG A 134 1.18 1.62 -1.86
C ARG A 134 1.88 0.72 -2.88
N GLY A 135 2.73 -0.20 -2.42
CA GLY A 135 3.56 -0.98 -3.33
C GLY A 135 4.39 -0.09 -4.27
N ASN A 136 4.32 -0.35 -5.57
CA ASN A 136 4.97 0.44 -6.62
C ASN A 136 4.04 1.52 -7.21
N THR A 137 3.10 2.03 -6.42
CA THR A 137 2.13 3.01 -6.89
C THR A 137 2.16 4.25 -6.02
N LEU A 138 2.28 5.42 -6.66
CA LEU A 138 2.13 6.74 -6.06
C LEU A 138 0.72 7.24 -6.34
N ILE A 139 0.03 7.71 -5.31
CA ILE A 139 -1.32 8.25 -5.39
C ILE A 139 -1.25 9.72 -4.97
N VAL A 140 -1.77 10.61 -5.80
CA VAL A 140 -1.78 12.06 -5.55
C VAL A 140 -3.23 12.52 -5.53
N TYR A 141 -3.66 13.06 -4.41
CA TYR A 141 -4.98 13.66 -4.28
C TYR A 141 -4.87 15.18 -4.32
N GLU A 142 -5.57 15.79 -5.27
CA GLU A 142 -5.66 17.23 -5.47
C GLU A 142 -7.03 17.74 -5.00
N GLY A 143 -7.22 17.84 -3.70
CA GLY A 143 -8.48 18.32 -3.12
C GLY A 143 -8.31 18.75 -1.67
N ASN A 144 -9.39 19.28 -1.10
CA ASN A 144 -9.42 19.78 0.27
C ASN A 144 -10.50 19.11 1.12
N ASP A 145 -11.12 18.04 0.65
CA ASP A 145 -12.12 17.30 1.41
C ASP A 145 -11.46 16.51 2.54
N THR A 146 -11.69 16.96 3.77
CA THR A 146 -11.09 16.36 4.98
C THR A 146 -11.57 14.93 5.21
N GLU A 147 -12.83 14.63 4.88
CA GLU A 147 -13.37 13.28 5.03
C GLU A 147 -12.69 12.34 4.05
N TYR A 148 -12.52 12.79 2.80
CA TYR A 148 -11.82 12.02 1.78
C TYR A 148 -10.34 11.78 2.16
N VAL A 149 -9.63 12.80 2.68
CA VAL A 149 -8.27 12.68 3.19
C VAL A 149 -8.18 11.64 4.30
N ASN A 150 -9.10 11.66 5.29
CA ASN A 150 -9.14 10.68 6.38
C ASN A 150 -9.37 9.25 5.86
N ASN A 151 -10.18 9.08 4.82
CA ASN A 151 -10.38 7.79 4.17
C ASN A 151 -9.13 7.30 3.45
N LEU A 152 -8.42 8.19 2.73
CA LEU A 152 -7.14 7.86 2.10
C LEU A 152 -6.07 7.50 3.14
N GLU A 153 -6.01 8.21 4.28
CA GLU A 153 -5.10 7.86 5.38
C GLU A 153 -5.41 6.50 5.99
N SER A 154 -6.69 6.14 6.07
CA SER A 154 -7.10 4.81 6.56
C SER A 154 -6.69 3.69 5.60
N LEU A 155 -6.71 3.94 4.29
CA LEU A 155 -6.34 2.97 3.25
C LEU A 155 -4.83 2.86 3.04
N TYR A 156 -4.13 3.99 3.04
CA TYR A 156 -2.74 4.08 2.56
C TYR A 156 -1.74 4.55 3.63
N GLY A 157 -2.21 4.89 4.83
CA GLY A 157 -1.40 5.49 5.88
C GLY A 157 -1.28 7.01 5.74
N LYS A 158 -0.41 7.62 6.55
CA LYS A 158 -0.22 9.07 6.52
C LYS A 158 0.38 9.53 5.18
N PRO A 159 0.04 10.75 4.72
CA PRO A 159 0.67 11.32 3.53
C PRO A 159 2.19 11.40 3.68
N LEU A 160 2.88 11.29 2.56
CA LEU A 160 4.35 11.35 2.49
C LEU A 160 4.87 12.77 2.75
N ILE A 161 4.05 13.79 2.43
CA ILE A 161 4.40 15.21 2.49
C ILE A 161 3.23 16.04 3.02
#